data_78d044777f31242e95a928575445ae27
#
_entry.id   78d044777f31242e95a928575445ae27
#
_cell.length_a   1.000
_cell.length_b   1.000
_cell.length_c   1.000
_cell.angle_alpha   90.00
_cell.angle_beta   90.00
_cell.angle_gamma   90.00
#
_symmetry.space_group_name_H-M   'P 1'
#
loop_
_entity.id
_entity.type
_entity.pdbx_description
1 polymer ?
#
loop_
_entity_poly.entity_id
_entity_poly.type
_entity_poly.pdbx_seq_one_letter_code
_entity_poly.pdbx_strand_id
1 'polypeptide(L)'
;MVESESFIKEVSEEVKRDRLFKALNKFKWPLFALIVLLVGSVGGYEYYKYDKKTKAQKNGEFLISAIESLKENGQTVTEKIDNKFTSVLIKLNEAKYFEEKGDMKSASAAYNYIISKYGENKFFNHYSKFQLYLMDPAKNLGDVKKIKILDELSAPDSPLKLLALEQKLYLYVKINDHENIKSQVDLILSDQGITPEQVTRIKDVESVYELN
;
A
#
# COMPACT_ATOMS: atom_id res chain seq x y z
N MET A 1 80.62 14.89 9.27
CA MET A 1 79.29 15.10 9.85
C MET A 1 78.12 14.60 8.97
N VAL A 2 78.30 14.51 7.65
CA VAL A 2 77.19 14.08 6.72
C VAL A 2 76.90 12.59 6.79
N GLU A 3 77.89 11.72 7.08
CA GLU A 3 77.67 10.25 7.15
C GLU A 3 76.85 9.79 8.36
N SER A 4 76.96 10.48 9.49
CA SER A 4 76.22 10.13 10.71
C SER A 4 74.70 10.45 10.59
N GLU A 5 74.32 11.49 9.87
CA GLU A 5 72.91 11.84 9.66
C GLU A 5 72.23 10.86 8.66
N SER A 6 72.94 10.40 7.63
CA SER A 6 72.45 9.39 6.69
C SER A 6 72.19 8.06 7.38
N PHE A 7 73.12 7.62 8.24
CA PHE A 7 72.99 6.37 9.02
C PHE A 7 71.80 6.41 10.02
N ILE A 8 71.64 7.54 10.72
CA ILE A 8 70.53 7.72 11.66
C ILE A 8 69.18 7.68 10.92
N LYS A 9 69.11 8.25 9.71
CA LYS A 9 67.91 8.26 8.89
C LYS A 9 67.57 6.87 8.40
N GLU A 10 68.58 6.12 7.91
CA GLU A 10 68.41 4.74 7.44
C GLU A 10 67.95 3.78 8.55
N VAL A 11 68.58 3.84 9.74
CA VAL A 11 68.15 3.08 10.92
C VAL A 11 66.76 3.47 11.39
N SER A 12 66.39 4.77 11.32
CA SER A 12 65.06 5.24 11.67
C SER A 12 63.99 4.73 10.70
N GLU A 13 64.30 4.66 9.41
CA GLU A 13 63.39 4.10 8.40
C GLU A 13 63.22 2.57 8.54
N GLU A 14 64.30 1.88 8.85
CA GLU A 14 64.27 0.43 9.10
C GLU A 14 63.45 0.07 10.35
N VAL A 15 63.62 0.81 11.44
CA VAL A 15 62.82 0.64 12.65
C VAL A 15 61.35 0.98 12.42
N LYS A 16 61.03 1.98 11.63
CA LYS A 16 59.64 2.31 11.25
C LYS A 16 59.04 1.19 10.41
N ARG A 17 59.80 0.66 9.46
CA ARG A 17 59.35 -0.48 8.61
C ARG A 17 59.08 -1.73 9.43
N ASP A 18 59.99 -2.05 10.37
CA ASP A 18 59.82 -3.20 11.26
C ASP A 18 58.60 -3.07 12.20
N ARG A 19 58.36 -1.86 12.73
CA ARG A 19 57.14 -1.59 13.52
C ARG A 19 55.87 -1.75 12.70
N LEU A 20 55.88 -1.28 11.45
CA LEU A 20 54.74 -1.46 10.53
C LEU A 20 54.50 -2.95 10.20
N PHE A 21 55.58 -3.72 9.92
CA PHE A 21 55.45 -5.14 9.66
C PHE A 21 54.96 -5.93 10.89
N LYS A 22 55.41 -5.57 12.09
CA LYS A 22 54.95 -6.16 13.34
C LYS A 22 53.47 -5.84 13.59
N ALA A 23 53.05 -4.61 13.34
CA ALA A 23 51.67 -4.18 13.45
C ALA A 23 50.79 -4.90 12.43
N LEU A 24 51.19 -4.94 11.15
CA LEU A 24 50.48 -5.68 10.08
C LEU A 24 50.35 -7.18 10.41
N ASN A 25 51.42 -7.79 10.91
CA ASN A 25 51.41 -9.20 11.27
C ASN A 25 50.50 -9.52 12.49
N LYS A 26 50.37 -8.56 13.43
CA LYS A 26 49.45 -8.67 14.56
C LYS A 26 48.00 -8.49 14.15
N PHE A 27 47.72 -7.60 13.19
CA PHE A 27 46.35 -7.26 12.77
C PHE A 27 45.90 -7.92 11.47
N LYS A 28 46.74 -8.78 10.84
CA LYS A 28 46.38 -9.46 9.57
C LYS A 28 45.07 -10.24 9.61
N TRP A 29 44.84 -10.99 10.70
CA TRP A 29 43.63 -11.80 10.85
C TRP A 29 42.38 -10.95 11.09
N PRO A 30 42.35 -9.98 12.02
CA PRO A 30 41.19 -9.12 12.17
C PRO A 30 40.93 -8.24 10.93
N LEU A 31 41.98 -7.78 10.24
CA LEU A 31 41.83 -7.04 8.99
C LEU A 31 41.25 -7.91 7.87
N PHE A 32 41.73 -9.15 7.73
CA PHE A 32 41.15 -10.11 6.79
C PHE A 32 39.68 -10.42 7.12
N ALA A 33 39.35 -10.67 8.38
CA ALA A 33 37.99 -10.89 8.83
C ALA A 33 37.07 -9.69 8.50
N LEU A 34 37.56 -8.45 8.71
CA LEU A 34 36.84 -7.22 8.36
C LEU A 34 36.55 -7.13 6.85
N ILE A 35 37.55 -7.44 6.02
CA ILE A 35 37.37 -7.44 4.55
C ILE A 35 36.35 -8.49 4.12
N VAL A 36 36.44 -9.71 4.66
CA VAL A 36 35.46 -10.77 4.35
C VAL A 36 34.06 -10.37 4.79
N LEU A 37 33.91 -9.73 5.94
CA LEU A 37 32.62 -9.24 6.44
C LEU A 37 32.04 -8.13 5.54
N LEU A 38 32.88 -7.18 5.09
CA LEU A 38 32.46 -6.13 4.17
C LEU A 38 32.04 -6.70 2.82
N VAL A 39 32.85 -7.57 2.22
CA VAL A 39 32.52 -8.20 0.93
C VAL A 39 31.28 -9.07 1.04
N GLY A 40 31.17 -9.86 2.12
CA GLY A 40 30.02 -10.70 2.39
C GLY A 40 28.72 -9.90 2.59
N SER A 41 28.80 -8.76 3.27
CA SER A 41 27.64 -7.90 3.49
C SER A 41 27.15 -7.25 2.18
N VAL A 42 28.06 -6.79 1.33
CA VAL A 42 27.71 -6.22 0.02
C VAL A 42 27.13 -7.29 -0.90
N GLY A 43 27.78 -8.46 -0.97
CA GLY A 43 27.28 -9.58 -1.77
C GLY A 43 25.92 -10.10 -1.30
N GLY A 44 25.72 -10.22 0.01
CA GLY A 44 24.45 -10.60 0.61
C GLY A 44 23.33 -9.59 0.34
N TYR A 45 23.65 -8.28 0.42
CA TYR A 45 22.70 -7.22 0.10
C TYR A 45 22.28 -7.22 -1.38
N GLU A 46 23.23 -7.37 -2.31
CA GLU A 46 22.94 -7.44 -3.75
C GLU A 46 22.14 -8.70 -4.11
N TYR A 47 22.46 -9.85 -3.49
CA TYR A 47 21.67 -11.07 -3.67
C TYR A 47 20.23 -10.91 -3.17
N TYR A 48 20.05 -10.33 -1.98
CA TYR A 48 18.72 -10.03 -1.44
C TYR A 48 17.91 -9.09 -2.34
N LYS A 49 18.55 -8.04 -2.84
CA LYS A 49 17.93 -7.09 -3.77
C LYS A 49 17.54 -7.75 -5.10
N TYR A 50 18.41 -8.60 -5.63
CA TYR A 50 18.15 -9.37 -6.84
C TYR A 50 16.98 -10.33 -6.67
N ASP A 51 16.94 -11.11 -5.59
CA ASP A 51 15.83 -12.03 -5.27
C ASP A 51 14.50 -11.29 -5.12
N LYS A 52 14.48 -10.18 -4.39
CA LYS A 52 13.30 -9.30 -4.30
C LYS A 52 12.83 -8.80 -5.65
N LYS A 53 13.75 -8.32 -6.49
CA LYS A 53 13.42 -7.81 -7.83
C LYS A 53 12.84 -8.92 -8.72
N THR A 54 13.46 -10.09 -8.72
CA THR A 54 13.01 -11.24 -9.50
C THR A 54 11.62 -11.73 -9.07
N LYS A 55 11.37 -11.79 -7.75
CA LYS A 55 10.05 -12.14 -7.22
C LYS A 55 8.99 -11.10 -7.58
N ALA A 56 9.31 -9.80 -7.48
CA ALA A 56 8.41 -8.73 -7.87
C ALA A 56 8.09 -8.78 -9.37
N GLN A 57 9.09 -9.02 -10.21
CA GLN A 57 8.91 -9.17 -11.65
C GLN A 57 7.99 -10.35 -11.99
N LYS A 58 8.26 -11.54 -11.44
CA LYS A 58 7.41 -12.72 -11.64
C LYS A 58 5.96 -12.48 -11.20
N ASN A 59 5.76 -11.83 -10.05
CA ASN A 59 4.42 -11.49 -9.58
C ASN A 59 3.73 -10.48 -10.50
N GLY A 60 4.48 -9.53 -11.08
CA GLY A 60 3.96 -8.58 -12.06
C GLY A 60 3.56 -9.26 -13.37
N GLU A 61 4.42 -10.10 -13.92
CA GLU A 61 4.15 -10.90 -15.14
C GLU A 61 2.91 -11.79 -14.94
N PHE A 62 2.81 -12.44 -13.78
CA PHE A 62 1.66 -13.25 -13.45
C PHE A 62 0.37 -12.42 -13.34
N LEU A 63 0.42 -11.24 -12.72
CA LEU A 63 -0.72 -10.32 -12.64
C LEU A 63 -1.20 -9.91 -14.04
N ILE A 64 -0.27 -9.54 -14.92
CA ILE A 64 -0.59 -9.13 -16.30
C ILE A 64 -1.26 -10.28 -17.04
N SER A 65 -0.67 -11.49 -17.01
CA SER A 65 -1.24 -12.66 -17.71
C SER A 65 -2.61 -13.05 -17.17
N ALA A 66 -2.83 -12.92 -15.87
CA ALA A 66 -4.12 -13.17 -15.24
C ALA A 66 -5.20 -12.18 -15.72
N ILE A 67 -4.85 -10.88 -15.82
CA ILE A 67 -5.77 -9.85 -16.31
C ILE A 67 -6.06 -10.03 -17.79
N GLU A 68 -5.07 -10.39 -18.61
CA GLU A 68 -5.24 -10.67 -20.04
C GLU A 68 -6.18 -11.88 -20.25
N SER A 69 -5.92 -13.00 -19.57
CA SER A 69 -6.78 -14.19 -19.64
C SER A 69 -8.22 -13.90 -19.22
N LEU A 70 -8.40 -13.06 -18.19
CA LEU A 70 -9.72 -12.64 -17.74
C LEU A 70 -10.45 -11.82 -18.84
N LYS A 71 -9.75 -10.89 -19.49
CA LYS A 71 -10.34 -10.03 -20.54
C LYS A 71 -10.65 -10.80 -21.81
N GLU A 72 -9.76 -11.70 -22.23
CA GLU A 72 -9.92 -12.46 -23.47
C GLU A 72 -10.92 -13.60 -23.37
N ASN A 73 -10.84 -14.37 -22.30
CA ASN A 73 -11.56 -15.64 -22.17
C ASN A 73 -12.55 -15.66 -20.99
N GLY A 74 -12.60 -14.63 -20.16
CA GLY A 74 -13.39 -14.61 -18.94
C GLY A 74 -12.90 -15.60 -17.88
N GLN A 75 -11.67 -16.11 -18.02
CA GLN A 75 -11.13 -17.11 -17.10
C GLN A 75 -10.51 -16.44 -15.87
N THR A 76 -10.99 -16.86 -14.70
CA THR A 76 -10.42 -16.44 -13.40
C THR A 76 -9.26 -17.33 -13.02
N VAL A 77 -8.25 -16.75 -12.37
CA VAL A 77 -7.08 -17.51 -11.90
C VAL A 77 -7.47 -18.29 -10.65
N THR A 78 -7.29 -19.61 -10.72
CA THR A 78 -7.53 -20.53 -9.60
C THR A 78 -6.25 -20.96 -8.88
N GLU A 79 -5.08 -20.65 -9.45
CA GLU A 79 -3.81 -21.00 -8.85
C GLU A 79 -3.56 -20.29 -7.52
N LYS A 80 -2.90 -21.01 -6.59
CA LYS A 80 -2.49 -20.45 -5.32
C LYS A 80 -1.34 -19.46 -5.55
N ILE A 81 -1.61 -18.21 -5.31
CA ILE A 81 -0.64 -17.12 -5.43
C ILE A 81 -0.03 -16.88 -4.05
N ASP A 82 1.29 -17.05 -3.93
CA ASP A 82 2.00 -16.85 -2.67
C ASP A 82 2.04 -15.38 -2.22
N ASN A 83 1.95 -14.43 -3.17
CA ASN A 83 1.94 -13.01 -2.87
C ASN A 83 0.52 -12.50 -2.61
N LYS A 84 0.23 -12.20 -1.33
CA LYS A 84 -1.07 -11.67 -0.90
C LYS A 84 -1.51 -10.44 -1.69
N PHE A 85 -0.59 -9.51 -1.97
CA PHE A 85 -0.91 -8.27 -2.70
C PHE A 85 -1.31 -8.56 -4.15
N THR A 86 -0.56 -9.40 -4.86
CA THR A 86 -0.88 -9.83 -6.22
C THR A 86 -2.24 -10.53 -6.28
N SER A 87 -2.53 -11.41 -5.32
CA SER A 87 -3.84 -12.08 -5.21
C SER A 87 -4.99 -11.08 -5.07
N VAL A 88 -4.84 -10.06 -4.21
CA VAL A 88 -5.88 -9.04 -4.04
C VAL A 88 -6.10 -8.25 -5.32
N LEU A 89 -5.01 -7.84 -6.01
CA LEU A 89 -5.12 -7.10 -7.27
C LEU A 89 -5.84 -7.92 -8.36
N ILE A 90 -5.56 -9.22 -8.45
CA ILE A 90 -6.27 -10.10 -9.38
C ILE A 90 -7.76 -10.16 -9.03
N LYS A 91 -8.09 -10.35 -7.76
CA LYS A 91 -9.51 -10.41 -7.33
C LYS A 91 -10.25 -9.06 -7.51
N LEU A 92 -9.56 -7.94 -7.36
CA LEU A 92 -10.13 -6.62 -7.69
C LEU A 92 -10.42 -6.49 -9.19
N ASN A 93 -9.51 -6.96 -10.05
CA ASN A 93 -9.73 -6.96 -11.49
C ASN A 93 -10.86 -7.92 -11.91
N GLU A 94 -10.95 -9.10 -11.28
CA GLU A 94 -12.09 -10.01 -11.47
C GLU A 94 -13.42 -9.34 -11.10
N ALA A 95 -13.48 -8.72 -9.92
CA ALA A 95 -14.67 -8.01 -9.48
C ALA A 95 -15.08 -6.94 -10.49
N LYS A 96 -14.13 -6.12 -10.93
CA LYS A 96 -14.35 -5.05 -11.91
C LYS A 96 -14.82 -5.58 -13.26
N TYR A 97 -14.21 -6.64 -13.75
CA TYR A 97 -14.61 -7.31 -15.00
C TYR A 97 -16.07 -7.80 -14.93
N PHE A 98 -16.46 -8.42 -13.83
CA PHE A 98 -17.84 -8.91 -13.65
C PHE A 98 -18.85 -7.75 -13.50
N GLU A 99 -18.46 -6.64 -12.85
CA GLU A 99 -19.28 -5.41 -12.84
C GLU A 99 -19.55 -4.90 -14.26
N GLU A 100 -18.51 -4.79 -15.08
CA GLU A 100 -18.61 -4.32 -16.47
C GLU A 100 -19.46 -5.25 -17.34
N LYS A 101 -19.48 -6.55 -17.03
CA LYS A 101 -20.36 -7.54 -17.68
C LYS A 101 -21.78 -7.58 -17.11
N GLY A 102 -22.06 -6.83 -16.04
CA GLY A 102 -23.36 -6.84 -15.36
C GLY A 102 -23.58 -8.08 -14.47
N ASP A 103 -22.57 -8.94 -14.30
CA ASP A 103 -22.63 -10.09 -13.37
C ASP A 103 -22.34 -9.64 -11.93
N MET A 104 -23.34 -9.00 -11.33
CA MET A 104 -23.24 -8.49 -9.96
C MET A 104 -23.03 -9.58 -8.92
N LYS A 105 -23.44 -10.81 -9.21
CA LYS A 105 -23.25 -11.95 -8.30
C LYS A 105 -21.79 -12.35 -8.21
N SER A 106 -21.12 -12.53 -9.35
CA SER A 106 -19.70 -12.87 -9.41
C SER A 106 -18.82 -11.72 -8.90
N ALA A 107 -19.16 -10.47 -9.23
CA ALA A 107 -18.49 -9.29 -8.69
C ALA A 107 -18.56 -9.24 -7.16
N SER A 108 -19.76 -9.43 -6.58
CA SER A 108 -19.95 -9.49 -5.13
C SER A 108 -19.17 -10.63 -4.48
N ALA A 109 -19.12 -11.80 -5.12
CA ALA A 109 -18.34 -12.93 -4.60
C ALA A 109 -16.84 -12.61 -4.54
N ALA A 110 -16.30 -11.92 -5.55
CA ALA A 110 -14.90 -11.50 -5.58
C ALA A 110 -14.59 -10.46 -4.48
N TYR A 111 -15.42 -9.45 -4.26
CA TYR A 111 -15.24 -8.50 -3.15
C TYR A 111 -15.38 -9.16 -1.78
N ASN A 112 -16.35 -10.05 -1.58
CA ASN A 112 -16.50 -10.80 -0.32
C ASN A 112 -15.31 -11.72 -0.06
N TYR A 113 -14.70 -12.28 -1.09
CA TYR A 113 -13.47 -13.04 -0.97
C TYR A 113 -12.33 -12.15 -0.43
N ILE A 114 -12.16 -10.92 -0.94
CA ILE A 114 -11.16 -9.98 -0.47
C ILE A 114 -11.40 -9.64 1.01
N ILE A 115 -12.64 -9.33 1.40
CA ILE A 115 -13.00 -9.01 2.78
C ILE A 115 -12.66 -10.18 3.71
N SER A 116 -12.97 -11.42 3.32
CA SER A 116 -12.77 -12.61 4.14
C SER A 116 -11.31 -13.04 4.26
N LYS A 117 -10.52 -12.91 3.20
CA LYS A 117 -9.14 -13.42 3.14
C LYS A 117 -8.07 -12.37 3.43
N TYR A 118 -8.37 -11.10 3.16
CA TYR A 118 -7.42 -10.00 3.24
C TYR A 118 -7.94 -8.85 4.13
N GLY A 119 -8.91 -9.13 4.97
CA GLY A 119 -9.57 -8.16 5.85
C GLY A 119 -8.65 -7.44 6.83
N GLU A 120 -7.46 -8.00 7.12
CA GLU A 120 -6.41 -7.35 7.91
C GLU A 120 -5.90 -6.05 7.28
N ASN A 121 -5.91 -5.96 5.95
CA ASN A 121 -5.56 -4.74 5.25
C ASN A 121 -6.78 -3.82 5.15
N LYS A 122 -6.81 -2.78 5.98
CA LYS A 122 -7.94 -1.84 6.07
C LYS A 122 -8.34 -1.25 4.72
N PHE A 123 -7.36 -0.89 3.86
CA PHE A 123 -7.67 -0.29 2.57
C PHE A 123 -8.48 -1.25 1.70
N PHE A 124 -8.01 -2.47 1.49
CA PHE A 124 -8.71 -3.44 0.63
C PHE A 124 -10.04 -3.88 1.23
N ASN A 125 -10.11 -4.02 2.55
CA ASN A 125 -11.36 -4.33 3.26
C ASN A 125 -12.41 -3.25 3.04
N HIS A 126 -12.07 -1.99 3.37
CA HIS A 126 -12.98 -0.86 3.25
C HIS A 126 -13.33 -0.57 1.80
N TYR A 127 -12.37 -0.66 0.87
CA TYR A 127 -12.62 -0.51 -0.56
C TYR A 127 -13.63 -1.53 -1.06
N SER A 128 -13.44 -2.81 -0.71
CA SER A 128 -14.36 -3.87 -1.13
C SER A 128 -15.76 -3.71 -0.52
N LYS A 129 -15.87 -3.32 0.75
CA LYS A 129 -17.15 -2.99 1.38
C LYS A 129 -17.83 -1.79 0.70
N PHE A 130 -17.05 -0.78 0.35
CA PHE A 130 -17.58 0.40 -0.34
C PHE A 130 -18.10 0.06 -1.73
N GLN A 131 -17.40 -0.79 -2.49
CA GLN A 131 -17.88 -1.27 -3.79
C GLN A 131 -19.17 -2.09 -3.64
N LEU A 132 -19.27 -2.98 -2.66
CA LEU A 132 -20.50 -3.71 -2.36
C LEU A 132 -21.67 -2.78 -1.98
N TYR A 133 -21.39 -1.69 -1.26
CA TYR A 133 -22.38 -0.65 -0.95
C TYR A 133 -22.87 0.04 -2.24
N LEU A 134 -21.96 0.45 -3.12
CA LEU A 134 -22.30 1.12 -4.38
C LEU A 134 -23.10 0.22 -5.33
N MET A 135 -22.70 -1.03 -5.44
CA MET A 135 -23.35 -2.00 -6.31
C MET A 135 -24.78 -2.34 -5.84
N ASP A 136 -25.00 -2.41 -4.52
CA ASP A 136 -26.24 -2.89 -3.91
C ASP A 136 -26.87 -4.06 -4.72
N PRO A 137 -26.15 -5.19 -4.85
CA PRO A 137 -26.44 -6.23 -5.86
C PRO A 137 -27.85 -6.84 -5.72
N ALA A 138 -28.41 -6.77 -4.52
CA ALA A 138 -29.76 -7.24 -4.25
C ALA A 138 -30.82 -6.13 -4.41
N LYS A 139 -30.41 -4.86 -4.63
CA LYS A 139 -31.29 -3.67 -4.69
C LYS A 139 -32.27 -3.56 -3.52
N ASN A 140 -31.91 -4.12 -2.38
CA ASN A 140 -32.78 -4.24 -1.21
C ASN A 140 -32.10 -3.79 0.09
N LEU A 141 -30.93 -3.14 0.00
CA LEU A 141 -30.32 -2.48 1.15
C LEU A 141 -31.21 -1.29 1.55
N GLY A 142 -31.94 -1.44 2.64
CA GLY A 142 -32.66 -0.31 3.24
C GLY A 142 -31.71 0.78 3.71
N ASP A 143 -32.20 2.04 3.76
CA ASP A 143 -31.35 3.20 4.07
C ASP A 143 -30.65 3.07 5.42
N VAL A 144 -31.28 2.46 6.43
CA VAL A 144 -30.67 2.17 7.74
C VAL A 144 -29.42 1.28 7.62
N LYS A 145 -29.47 0.24 6.78
CA LYS A 145 -28.31 -0.63 6.55
C LYS A 145 -27.20 0.10 5.78
N LYS A 146 -27.58 0.96 4.83
CA LYS A 146 -26.65 1.80 4.06
C LYS A 146 -25.92 2.77 5.00
N ILE A 147 -26.63 3.44 5.89
CA ILE A 147 -26.04 4.32 6.91
C ILE A 147 -25.03 3.55 7.77
N LYS A 148 -25.41 2.37 8.28
CA LYS A 148 -24.52 1.56 9.13
C LYS A 148 -23.21 1.16 8.40
N ILE A 149 -23.27 0.81 7.13
CA ILE A 149 -22.06 0.52 6.33
C ILE A 149 -21.21 1.78 6.19
N LEU A 150 -21.83 2.92 5.91
CA LEU A 150 -21.12 4.19 5.76
C LEU A 150 -20.53 4.68 7.10
N ASP A 151 -21.19 4.40 8.24
CA ASP A 151 -20.65 4.68 9.57
C ASP A 151 -19.35 3.90 9.83
N GLU A 152 -19.32 2.63 9.49
CA GLU A 152 -18.08 1.83 9.57
C GLU A 152 -16.97 2.37 8.67
N LEU A 153 -17.31 2.74 7.43
CA LEU A 153 -16.36 3.24 6.45
C LEU A 153 -15.90 4.68 6.72
N SER A 154 -16.64 5.45 7.52
CA SER A 154 -16.30 6.83 7.91
C SER A 154 -15.55 6.92 9.25
N ALA A 155 -15.17 5.80 9.86
CA ALA A 155 -14.37 5.78 11.08
C ALA A 155 -13.08 6.62 10.93
N PRO A 156 -12.56 7.25 12.02
CA PRO A 156 -11.41 8.17 11.94
C PRO A 156 -10.16 7.60 11.28
N ASP A 157 -9.94 6.30 11.40
CA ASP A 157 -8.80 5.56 10.86
C ASP A 157 -9.10 4.87 9.51
N SER A 158 -10.25 5.17 8.91
CA SER A 158 -10.63 4.63 7.62
C SER A 158 -9.93 5.37 6.48
N PRO A 159 -9.31 4.64 5.54
CA PRO A 159 -8.74 5.26 4.34
C PRO A 159 -9.80 5.86 3.39
N LEU A 160 -11.08 5.54 3.60
CA LEU A 160 -12.20 6.03 2.79
C LEU A 160 -13.12 6.99 3.57
N LYS A 161 -12.66 7.50 4.73
CA LYS A 161 -13.45 8.31 5.65
C LYS A 161 -14.25 9.41 4.94
N LEU A 162 -13.57 10.32 4.25
CA LEU A 162 -14.21 11.46 3.59
C LEU A 162 -15.16 11.04 2.48
N LEU A 163 -14.80 10.01 1.71
CA LEU A 163 -15.67 9.48 0.66
C LEU A 163 -16.95 8.87 1.25
N ALA A 164 -16.84 8.14 2.35
CA ALA A 164 -17.98 7.56 3.05
C ALA A 164 -18.88 8.63 3.68
N LEU A 165 -18.30 9.69 4.28
CA LEU A 165 -19.02 10.82 4.82
C LEU A 165 -19.81 11.56 3.71
N GLU A 166 -19.20 11.77 2.54
CA GLU A 166 -19.86 12.40 1.39
C GLU A 166 -21.02 11.52 0.87
N GLN A 167 -20.85 10.22 0.77
CA GLN A 167 -21.94 9.31 0.39
C GLN A 167 -23.06 9.27 1.41
N LYS A 168 -22.73 9.39 2.70
CA LYS A 168 -23.72 9.46 3.77
C LYS A 168 -24.53 10.76 3.70
N LEU A 169 -23.88 11.89 3.37
CA LEU A 169 -24.56 13.15 3.11
C LEU A 169 -25.58 12.99 1.96
N TYR A 170 -25.17 12.42 0.82
CA TYR A 170 -26.09 12.21 -0.30
C TYR A 170 -27.25 11.28 0.04
N LEU A 171 -27.04 10.32 0.93
CA LEU A 171 -28.12 9.47 1.42
C LEU A 171 -29.11 10.26 2.28
N TYR A 172 -28.66 11.13 3.18
CA TYR A 172 -29.52 12.02 3.95
C TYR A 172 -30.28 13.01 3.06
N VAL A 173 -29.64 13.57 2.04
CA VAL A 173 -30.29 14.40 1.01
C VAL A 173 -31.42 13.62 0.33
N LYS A 174 -31.16 12.39 -0.09
CA LYS A 174 -32.13 11.51 -0.76
C LYS A 174 -33.38 11.25 0.09
N ILE A 175 -33.22 11.09 1.40
CA ILE A 175 -34.33 10.81 2.35
C ILE A 175 -34.92 12.08 2.98
N ASN A 176 -34.47 13.27 2.57
CA ASN A 176 -34.87 14.58 3.08
C ASN A 176 -34.69 14.74 4.63
N ASP A 177 -33.60 14.20 5.16
CA ASP A 177 -33.27 14.28 6.58
C ASP A 177 -32.47 15.57 6.88
N HIS A 178 -33.16 16.70 6.99
CA HIS A 178 -32.56 18.03 7.13
C HIS A 178 -31.63 18.16 8.34
N GLU A 179 -31.96 17.53 9.45
CA GLU A 179 -31.15 17.60 10.68
C GLU A 179 -29.78 16.93 10.46
N ASN A 180 -29.80 15.74 9.88
CA ASN A 180 -28.57 14.98 9.58
C ASN A 180 -27.80 15.58 8.40
N ILE A 181 -28.46 16.23 7.43
CA ILE A 181 -27.76 16.94 6.35
C ILE A 181 -26.87 18.03 6.93
N LYS A 182 -27.41 18.92 7.79
CA LYS A 182 -26.65 20.01 8.41
C LYS A 182 -25.45 19.48 9.21
N SER A 183 -25.71 18.57 10.11
CA SER A 183 -24.66 17.94 10.93
C SER A 183 -23.57 17.27 10.09
N GLN A 184 -23.95 16.64 8.98
CA GLN A 184 -23.01 15.96 8.10
C GLN A 184 -22.16 16.93 7.26
N VAL A 185 -22.75 18.04 6.80
CA VAL A 185 -22.04 19.13 6.12
C VAL A 185 -20.96 19.71 7.05
N ASP A 186 -21.33 20.09 8.27
CA ASP A 186 -20.40 20.63 9.26
C ASP A 186 -19.23 19.67 9.55
N LEU A 187 -19.55 18.37 9.70
CA LEU A 187 -18.57 17.33 9.94
C LEU A 187 -17.57 17.21 8.79
N ILE A 188 -18.03 17.23 7.54
CA ILE A 188 -17.17 17.10 6.37
C ILE A 188 -16.30 18.35 6.18
N LEU A 189 -16.88 19.54 6.29
CA LEU A 189 -16.17 20.81 6.11
C LEU A 189 -15.13 21.08 7.21
N SER A 190 -15.30 20.49 8.40
CA SER A 190 -14.33 20.59 9.51
C SER A 190 -13.14 19.63 9.38
N ASP A 191 -13.17 18.67 8.44
CA ASP A 191 -12.12 17.69 8.29
C ASP A 191 -10.88 18.25 7.57
N GLN A 192 -9.70 18.12 8.18
CA GLN A 192 -8.44 18.65 7.64
C GLN A 192 -7.98 17.97 6.33
N GLY A 193 -8.50 16.80 6.03
CA GLY A 193 -8.16 16.04 4.82
C GLY A 193 -9.06 16.35 3.62
N ILE A 194 -10.03 17.26 3.76
CA ILE A 194 -10.96 17.60 2.68
C ILE A 194 -10.26 18.28 1.50
N THR A 195 -10.57 17.85 0.28
CA THR A 195 -10.04 18.47 -0.93
C THR A 195 -10.85 19.69 -1.38
N PRO A 196 -10.26 20.64 -2.13
CA PRO A 196 -11.00 21.79 -2.66
C PRO A 196 -12.24 21.42 -3.48
N GLU A 197 -12.14 20.34 -4.26
CA GLU A 197 -13.25 19.84 -5.07
C GLU A 197 -14.39 19.29 -4.19
N GLN A 198 -14.04 18.62 -3.09
CA GLN A 198 -15.04 18.17 -2.11
C GLN A 198 -15.70 19.36 -1.43
N VAL A 199 -14.92 20.38 -0.99
CA VAL A 199 -15.47 21.60 -0.40
C VAL A 199 -16.52 22.23 -1.32
N THR A 200 -16.23 22.33 -2.62
CA THR A 200 -17.17 22.88 -3.59
C THR A 200 -18.47 22.09 -3.63
N ARG A 201 -18.41 20.77 -3.79
CA ARG A 201 -19.60 19.91 -3.83
C ARG A 201 -20.43 19.97 -2.55
N ILE A 202 -19.77 20.02 -1.38
CA ILE A 202 -20.46 20.09 -0.10
C ILE A 202 -21.13 21.44 0.09
N LYS A 203 -20.49 22.55 -0.31
CA LYS A 203 -21.08 23.89 -0.29
C LYS A 203 -22.26 24.04 -1.25
N ASP A 204 -22.25 23.33 -2.37
CA ASP A 204 -23.43 23.31 -3.27
C ASP A 204 -24.63 22.67 -2.54
N VAL A 205 -24.43 21.59 -1.78
CA VAL A 205 -25.49 21.01 -0.96
C VAL A 205 -25.93 21.98 0.14
N GLU A 206 -24.97 22.60 0.86
CA GLU A 206 -25.24 23.60 1.90
C GLU A 206 -26.14 24.74 1.40
N SER A 207 -25.84 25.27 0.21
CA SER A 207 -26.61 26.37 -0.40
C SER A 207 -28.04 25.98 -0.78
N VAL A 208 -28.22 24.73 -1.29
CA VAL A 208 -29.55 24.23 -1.71
C VAL A 208 -30.47 24.04 -0.51
N TYR A 209 -29.92 23.65 0.63
CA TYR A 209 -30.68 23.40 1.86
C TYR A 209 -30.74 24.60 2.81
N GLU A 210 -30.21 25.78 2.42
CA GLU A 210 -30.19 27.01 3.23
C GLU A 210 -29.67 26.79 4.66
N LEU A 211 -28.58 26.05 4.81
CA LEU A 211 -28.03 25.62 6.09
C LEU A 211 -27.14 26.69 6.78
N ASN A 212 -27.23 27.95 6.38
CA ASN A 212 -26.44 29.07 6.92
C ASN A 212 -26.78 29.41 8.37
#